data_f9953b97694cbdd184ea44d9514f3742
#
_entry.id   f9953b97694cbdd184ea44d9514f3742
#
_cell.length_a   1.000
_cell.length_b   1.000
_cell.length_c   1.000
_cell.angle_alpha   90.00
_cell.angle_beta   90.00
_cell.angle_gamma   90.00
#
_symmetry.space_group_name_H-M   'P 1'
#
loop_
_entity.id
_entity.type
_entity.pdbx_description
1 polymer ?
#
loop_
_entity_poly.entity_id
_entity_poly.type
_entity_poly.pdbx_seq_one_letter_code
_entity_poly.pdbx_strand_id
1 'polypeptide(L)'
;MITERYERVPQEINAIQTTQDNLYSVAKWVKGVIKGTSLPKSKQIIDYYNKEKQCEIRIEIGDFVIKKENGQFEVMNESDFNKTYRRLV
;
A
#
# COMPACT_ATOMS: atom_id res chain seq x y z
N MET A 1 8.21 -9.48 5.12
CA MET A 1 6.78 -9.14 4.93
C MET A 1 6.17 -10.08 3.93
N ILE A 2 5.02 -10.63 4.25
CA ILE A 2 4.29 -11.51 3.36
C ILE A 2 3.15 -10.72 2.72
N THR A 3 3.12 -10.66 1.40
CA THR A 3 2.02 -10.04 0.69
C THR A 3 0.92 -11.07 0.44
N GLU A 4 -0.32 -10.63 0.46
CA GLU A 4 -1.46 -11.46 0.11
C GLU A 4 -1.72 -11.34 -1.39
N ARG A 5 -2.25 -12.40 -1.97
CA ARG A 5 -2.56 -12.44 -3.40
C ARG A 5 -4.02 -12.07 -3.63
N TYR A 6 -4.24 -11.17 -4.58
CA TYR A 6 -5.56 -10.70 -4.98
C TYR A 6 -5.74 -10.84 -6.48
N GLU A 7 -6.97 -10.81 -6.92
CA GLU A 7 -7.31 -10.90 -8.34
C GLU A 7 -8.09 -9.66 -8.76
N ARG A 8 -7.60 -9.02 -9.81
CA ARG A 8 -8.34 -8.07 -10.61
C ARG A 8 -8.59 -8.76 -11.94
N VAL A 9 -9.85 -9.07 -12.24
CA VAL A 9 -10.17 -9.87 -13.42
C VAL A 9 -9.64 -9.20 -14.69
N PRO A 10 -8.84 -9.90 -15.50
CA PRO A 10 -8.35 -11.27 -15.36
C PRO A 10 -6.99 -11.43 -14.65
N GLN A 11 -6.44 -10.43 -14.04
CA GLN A 11 -5.04 -10.35 -13.61
C GLN A 11 -4.86 -10.56 -12.12
N GLU A 12 -3.87 -11.37 -11.73
CA GLU A 12 -3.44 -11.49 -10.33
C GLU A 12 -2.50 -10.34 -9.99
N ILE A 13 -2.60 -9.86 -8.73
CA ILE A 13 -1.74 -8.81 -8.20
C ILE A 13 -1.22 -9.20 -6.83
N ASN A 14 -0.14 -8.54 -6.42
CA ASN A 14 0.36 -8.60 -5.06
C ASN A 14 -0.03 -7.33 -4.33
N ALA A 15 -0.72 -7.47 -3.20
CA ALA A 15 -1.18 -6.34 -2.42
C ALA A 15 -1.06 -6.62 -0.93
N ILE A 16 -0.98 -5.57 -0.14
CA ILE A 16 -0.98 -5.67 1.32
C ILE A 16 -1.74 -4.48 1.88
N GLN A 17 -2.53 -4.73 2.93
CA GLN A 17 -3.17 -3.66 3.67
C GLN A 17 -2.20 -3.13 4.72
N THR A 18 -2.04 -1.81 4.78
CA THR A 18 -1.17 -1.16 5.75
C THR A 18 -1.82 -1.22 7.14
N THR A 19 -1.08 -1.73 8.11
CA THR A 19 -1.51 -1.81 9.52
C THR A 19 -0.45 -1.17 10.40
N GLN A 20 -0.78 -0.99 11.68
CA GLN A 20 0.20 -0.49 12.64
C GLN A 20 1.40 -1.44 12.76
N ASP A 21 1.15 -2.74 12.65
CA ASP A 21 2.19 -3.76 12.82
C ASP A 21 3.14 -3.86 11.63
N ASN A 22 2.66 -3.58 10.40
CA ASN A 22 3.47 -3.68 9.20
C ASN A 22 3.91 -2.34 8.62
N LEU A 23 3.64 -1.25 9.29
CA LEU A 23 3.92 0.09 8.79
C LEU A 23 5.37 0.25 8.31
N TYR A 24 6.32 -0.19 9.13
CA TYR A 24 7.74 -0.12 8.80
C TYR A 24 8.07 -0.98 7.56
N SER A 25 7.52 -2.19 7.50
CA SER A 25 7.75 -3.10 6.38
C SER A 25 7.17 -2.55 5.07
N VAL A 26 5.98 -1.94 5.13
CA VAL A 26 5.38 -1.31 3.96
C VAL A 26 6.21 -0.13 3.48
N ALA A 27 6.66 0.73 4.41
CA ALA A 27 7.54 1.85 4.06
C ALA A 27 8.80 1.38 3.35
N LYS A 28 9.40 0.32 3.85
CA LYS A 28 10.60 -0.26 3.25
C LYS A 28 10.31 -0.85 1.87
N TRP A 29 9.16 -1.48 1.71
CA TRP A 29 8.75 -2.09 0.45
C TRP A 29 8.57 -1.06 -0.66
N VAL A 30 7.92 0.07 -0.35
CA VAL A 30 7.71 1.15 -1.34
C VAL A 30 8.88 2.13 -1.41
N LYS A 31 9.88 1.96 -0.55
CA LYS A 31 11.02 2.90 -0.42
C LYS A 31 10.54 4.29 -0.01
N GLY A 32 9.54 4.32 0.84
CA GLY A 32 8.98 5.56 1.38
C GLY A 32 9.56 5.93 2.73
N VAL A 33 9.07 7.03 3.27
CA VAL A 33 9.49 7.59 4.55
C VAL A 33 8.29 7.66 5.48
N ILE A 34 8.47 7.17 6.71
CA ILE A 34 7.44 7.29 7.73
C ILE A 34 7.45 8.70 8.29
N LYS A 35 6.28 9.33 8.29
CA LYS A 35 6.07 10.66 8.86
C LYS A 35 5.25 10.57 10.14
N GLY A 36 5.46 11.51 11.03
CA GLY A 36 4.71 11.57 12.29
C GLY A 36 5.22 10.58 13.32
N THR A 37 6.53 10.35 13.38
CA THR A 37 7.13 9.38 14.32
C THR A 37 6.92 9.75 15.78
N SER A 38 6.63 11.02 16.07
CA SER A 38 6.24 11.47 17.43
C SER A 38 4.78 11.17 17.77
N LEU A 39 3.99 10.75 16.80
CA LEU A 39 2.57 10.43 16.99
C LEU A 39 2.39 8.94 17.27
N PRO A 40 1.24 8.54 17.83
CA PRO A 40 0.90 7.12 17.93
C PRO A 40 0.95 6.45 16.56
N LYS A 41 1.30 5.16 16.54
CA LYS A 41 1.41 4.41 15.28
C LYS A 41 0.16 4.48 14.42
N SER A 42 -1.02 4.53 15.03
CA SER A 42 -2.29 4.62 14.29
C SER A 42 -2.44 5.91 13.49
N LYS A 43 -1.63 6.93 13.80
CA LYS A 43 -1.65 8.24 13.12
C LYS A 43 -0.43 8.48 12.26
N GLN A 44 0.52 7.56 12.24
CA GLN A 44 1.70 7.67 11.36
C GLN A 44 1.30 7.35 9.95
N ILE A 45 1.99 7.97 9.01
CA ILE A 45 1.76 7.78 7.57
C ILE A 45 3.07 7.49 6.87
N ILE A 46 2.97 7.01 5.63
CA ILE A 46 4.12 6.80 4.76
C ILE A 46 3.96 7.72 3.57
N ASP A 47 5.01 8.50 3.26
CA ASP A 47 5.09 9.24 2.00
C ASP A 47 6.07 8.52 1.09
N TYR A 48 5.67 8.22 -0.15
CA TYR A 48 6.58 7.69 -1.14
C TYR A 48 6.44 8.45 -2.46
N TYR A 49 7.53 8.52 -3.21
CA TYR A 49 7.51 9.21 -4.49
C TYR A 49 7.07 8.26 -5.60
N ASN A 50 5.97 8.62 -6.28
CA ASN A 50 5.46 7.85 -7.41
C ASN A 50 6.03 8.42 -8.70
N LYS A 51 6.88 7.65 -9.37
CA LYS A 51 7.56 8.09 -10.59
C LYS A 51 6.60 8.27 -11.78
N GLU A 52 5.55 7.47 -11.87
CA GLU A 52 4.58 7.57 -12.94
C GLU A 52 3.80 8.89 -12.86
N LYS A 53 3.37 9.25 -11.66
CA LYS A 53 2.57 10.45 -11.41
C LYS A 53 3.45 11.66 -11.12
N GLN A 54 4.76 11.45 -10.90
CA GLN A 54 5.73 12.49 -10.55
C GLN A 54 5.31 13.32 -9.34
N CYS A 55 4.80 12.65 -8.32
CA CYS A 55 4.38 13.29 -7.07
C CYS A 55 4.52 12.34 -5.90
N GLU A 56 4.48 12.89 -4.69
CA GLU A 56 4.45 12.10 -3.48
C GLU A 56 3.03 11.58 -3.22
N ILE A 57 2.95 10.33 -2.82
CA ILE A 57 1.69 9.68 -2.47
C ILE A 57 1.73 9.35 -0.98
N ARG A 58 0.65 9.64 -0.29
CA ARG A 58 0.49 9.33 1.13
C ARG A 58 -0.19 7.98 1.31
N ILE A 59 0.39 7.15 2.17
CA ILE A 59 -0.20 5.87 2.58
C ILE A 59 -0.60 6.00 4.04
N GLU A 60 -1.87 5.77 4.33
CA GLU A 60 -2.40 5.79 5.69
C GLU A 60 -2.67 4.37 6.18
N ILE A 61 -2.78 4.21 7.51
CA ILE A 61 -3.19 2.93 8.08
C ILE A 61 -4.57 2.57 7.51
N GLY A 62 -4.72 1.34 7.04
CA GLY A 62 -5.94 0.87 6.39
C GLY A 62 -5.87 0.89 4.86
N ASP A 63 -4.96 1.65 4.29
CA ASP A 63 -4.81 1.71 2.83
C ASP A 63 -4.16 0.43 2.30
N PHE A 64 -4.59 0.03 1.11
CA PHE A 64 -3.98 -1.07 0.39
C PHE A 64 -2.89 -0.56 -0.54
N VAL A 65 -1.75 -1.22 -0.53
CA VAL A 65 -0.63 -0.94 -1.43
C VAL A 65 -0.52 -2.10 -2.41
N ILE A 66 -0.57 -1.78 -3.69
CA ILE A 66 -0.61 -2.77 -4.77
C ILE A 66 0.65 -2.62 -5.60
N LYS A 67 1.39 -3.70 -5.77
CA LYS A 67 2.56 -3.71 -6.66
C LYS A 67 2.10 -4.09 -8.06
N LYS A 68 2.33 -3.19 -9.01
CA LYS A 68 2.02 -3.41 -10.42
C LYS A 68 3.13 -4.21 -11.12
N GLU A 69 2.83 -4.72 -12.30
CA GLU A 69 3.79 -5.47 -13.12
C GLU A 69 5.04 -4.66 -13.47
N ASN A 70 4.89 -3.35 -13.67
CA ASN A 70 6.02 -2.48 -14.00
C ASN A 70 6.88 -2.11 -12.79
N GLY A 71 6.61 -2.69 -11.63
CA GLY A 71 7.35 -2.41 -10.41
C GLY A 71 6.88 -1.18 -9.65
N GLN A 72 5.92 -0.44 -10.17
CA GLN A 72 5.34 0.71 -9.49
C GLN A 72 4.26 0.28 -8.52
N PHE A 73 3.91 1.19 -7.60
CA PHE A 73 2.90 0.92 -6.58
C PHE A 73 1.67 1.81 -6.79
N GLU A 74 0.53 1.26 -6.46
CA GLU A 74 -0.74 1.99 -6.42
C GLU A 74 -1.29 1.90 -5.01
N VAL A 75 -1.92 2.98 -4.54
CA VAL A 75 -2.51 3.03 -3.20
C VAL A 75 -4.01 3.25 -3.33
N MET A 76 -4.78 2.41 -2.66
CA MET A 76 -6.24 2.51 -2.62
C MET A 76 -6.72 2.44 -1.18
N ASN A 77 -7.78 3.16 -0.85
CA ASN A 77 -8.45 2.94 0.42
C ASN A 77 -9.18 1.58 0.40
N GLU A 78 -9.56 1.10 1.57
CA GLU A 78 -10.20 -0.21 1.72
C GLU A 78 -11.48 -0.35 0.91
N SER A 79 -12.33 0.68 0.91
CA SER A 79 -13.59 0.67 0.18
C SER A 79 -13.38 0.51 -1.32
N ASP A 80 -12.48 1.31 -1.90
CA ASP A 80 -12.19 1.25 -3.33
C ASP A 80 -11.51 -0.07 -3.70
N PHE A 81 -10.62 -0.55 -2.85
CA PHE A 81 -9.94 -1.82 -3.08
C PHE A 81 -10.95 -2.97 -3.15
N ASN A 82 -11.88 -3.04 -2.22
CA ASN A 82 -12.87 -4.12 -2.16
C ASN A 82 -13.85 -4.09 -3.34
N LYS A 83 -14.04 -2.93 -3.96
CA LYS A 83 -14.86 -2.81 -5.18
C LYS A 83 -14.12 -3.25 -6.43
N THR A 84 -12.78 -3.15 -6.43
CA THR A 84 -11.95 -3.38 -7.60
C THR A 84 -11.35 -4.79 -7.65
N TYR A 85 -11.01 -5.33 -6.48
CA TYR A 85 -10.28 -6.58 -6.37
C TYR A 85 -11.02 -7.61 -5.55
N ARG A 86 -10.73 -8.88 -5.85
CA ARG A 86 -11.25 -10.02 -5.11
C ARG A 86 -10.08 -10.83 -4.57
N ARG A 87 -10.12 -11.15 -3.27
CA ARG A 87 -9.10 -11.96 -2.65
C ARG A 87 -9.17 -13.39 -3.18
N LEU A 88 -8.02 -13.94 -3.56
CA LEU A 88 -7.88 -15.35 -3.91
C LEU A 88 -7.78 -16.19 -2.65
N VAL A 89 -8.55 -17.26 -2.59
CA VAL A 89 -8.61 -18.16 -1.44
C VAL A 89 -7.78 -19.39 -1.72
#